data_fa3cfe774fc6f536696bfccad90a2813
#
_entry.id   fa3cfe774fc6f536696bfccad90a2813
#
_cell.length_a   1.000
_cell.length_b   1.000
_cell.length_c   1.000
_cell.angle_alpha   90.00
_cell.angle_beta   90.00
_cell.angle_gamma   90.00
#
_symmetry.space_group_name_H-M   'P 1'
#
loop_
_entity.id
_entity.type
_entity.pdbx_description
1 polymer ?
#
loop_
_entity_poly.entity_id
_entity_poly.type
_entity_poly.pdbx_seq_one_letter_code
_entity_poly.pdbx_strand_id
1 'polypeptide(L)'
;SGEVSHQLTDMSLDDLTAGDVVIKVHYSSVNYKDALAATGRGKILKQFPLNAGIDLAGEVISSESADFKQGDKVLVNGCGLGEQFDGGLAQVARVSSEFVIPMPNGLDAKSAMALGTAGFTAALALHRMQQNDQTQEKGPIVVTGASGGVGSVAVNILSSQGYEVIAVSGREQYHSFLKYFDF
;
A
#
# COMPACT_ATOMS: atom_id res chain seq x y z
N SER A 1 -6.05 26.66 -11.99
CA SER A 1 -5.79 25.22 -11.75
C SER A 1 -5.22 24.67 -13.05
N GLY A 2 -3.92 24.30 -13.02
CA GLY A 2 -3.28 23.65 -14.16
C GLY A 2 -3.76 22.21 -14.32
N GLU A 3 -3.67 21.68 -15.54
CA GLU A 3 -3.91 20.28 -15.83
C GLU A 3 -2.75 19.45 -15.26
N VAL A 4 -3.05 18.37 -14.57
CA VAL A 4 -2.03 17.42 -14.09
C VAL A 4 -1.62 16.53 -15.26
N SER A 5 -0.33 16.47 -15.53
CA SER A 5 0.27 15.58 -16.53
C SER A 5 1.26 14.63 -15.86
N HIS A 6 1.54 13.51 -16.49
CA HIS A 6 2.51 12.52 -16.02
C HIS A 6 3.43 12.09 -17.17
N GLN A 7 4.67 11.80 -16.85
CA GLN A 7 5.68 11.35 -17.81
C GLN A 7 6.73 10.49 -17.12
N LEU A 8 7.42 9.65 -17.89
CA LEU A 8 8.66 9.03 -17.44
C LEU A 8 9.81 10.02 -17.62
N THR A 9 10.66 10.13 -16.61
CA THR A 9 11.82 11.01 -16.64
C THR A 9 12.98 10.38 -15.87
N ASP A 10 14.19 10.69 -16.28
CA ASP A 10 15.39 10.38 -15.51
C ASP A 10 15.58 11.45 -14.42
N MET A 11 15.89 10.99 -13.21
CA MET A 11 16.13 11.85 -12.04
C MET A 11 17.39 11.38 -11.32
N SER A 12 18.12 12.34 -10.75
CA SER A 12 19.20 12.04 -9.80
C SER A 12 18.65 11.90 -8.38
N LEU A 13 19.46 11.34 -7.47
CA LEU A 13 19.07 11.28 -6.05
C LEU A 13 18.87 12.67 -5.42
N ASP A 14 19.58 13.69 -5.93
CA ASP A 14 19.49 15.05 -5.41
C ASP A 14 18.17 15.74 -5.81
N ASP A 15 17.51 15.25 -6.85
CA ASP A 15 16.20 15.76 -7.28
C ASP A 15 15.04 15.22 -6.40
N LEU A 16 15.28 14.13 -5.65
CA LEU A 16 14.28 13.51 -4.81
C LEU A 16 14.08 14.26 -3.49
N THR A 17 12.90 14.15 -2.95
CA THR A 17 12.58 14.66 -1.61
C THR A 17 13.54 14.11 -0.57
N ALA A 18 13.82 14.91 0.48
CA ALA A 18 14.78 14.57 1.52
C ALA A 18 14.41 13.27 2.25
N GLY A 19 15.42 12.49 2.59
CA GLY A 19 15.31 11.24 3.34
C GLY A 19 16.72 10.73 3.66
N ASP A 20 16.81 9.89 4.65
CA ASP A 20 18.05 9.34 5.20
C ASP A 20 18.27 7.86 4.81
N VAL A 21 17.32 7.25 4.10
CA VAL A 21 17.42 5.88 3.57
C VAL A 21 17.16 5.87 2.07
N VAL A 22 18.08 5.28 1.31
CA VAL A 22 17.95 5.08 -0.14
C VAL A 22 17.70 3.62 -0.42
N ILE A 23 16.60 3.34 -1.14
CA ILE A 23 16.09 2.00 -1.39
C ILE A 23 16.08 1.73 -2.89
N LYS A 24 16.72 0.62 -3.32
CA LYS A 24 16.49 0.04 -4.63
C LYS A 24 15.13 -0.64 -4.62
N VAL A 25 14.17 -0.07 -5.34
CA VAL A 25 12.81 -0.59 -5.39
C VAL A 25 12.75 -1.83 -6.27
N HIS A 26 12.27 -2.93 -5.72
CA HIS A 26 12.05 -4.17 -6.45
C HIS A 26 10.60 -4.28 -6.93
N TYR A 27 9.65 -3.88 -6.09
CA TYR A 27 8.21 -3.86 -6.40
C TYR A 27 7.54 -2.64 -5.76
N SER A 28 6.53 -2.17 -6.41
CA SER A 28 5.57 -1.18 -5.91
C SER A 28 4.16 -1.74 -6.10
N SER A 29 3.15 -1.09 -5.53
CA SER A 29 1.75 -1.41 -5.77
C SER A 29 1.02 -0.23 -6.42
N VAL A 30 -0.08 -0.50 -7.12
CA VAL A 30 -0.93 0.54 -7.70
C VAL A 30 -2.21 0.62 -6.88
N ASN A 31 -2.45 1.79 -6.31
CA ASN A 31 -3.60 2.08 -5.48
C ASN A 31 -4.55 3.07 -6.16
N TYR A 32 -5.79 3.12 -5.74
CA TYR A 32 -6.76 4.11 -6.23
C TYR A 32 -6.27 5.56 -6.03
N LYS A 33 -5.55 5.81 -4.93
CA LYS A 33 -4.92 7.10 -4.64
C LYS A 33 -3.92 7.50 -5.71
N ASP A 34 -3.10 6.57 -6.22
CA ASP A 34 -2.12 6.82 -7.29
C ASP A 34 -2.84 7.24 -8.58
N ALA A 35 -3.94 6.57 -8.91
CA ALA A 35 -4.75 6.92 -10.07
C ALA A 35 -5.39 8.32 -9.95
N LEU A 36 -5.86 8.69 -8.76
CA LEU A 36 -6.38 10.04 -8.50
C LEU A 36 -5.28 11.09 -8.62
N ALA A 37 -4.08 10.81 -8.10
CA ALA A 37 -2.92 11.70 -8.20
C ALA A 37 -2.52 11.90 -9.66
N ALA A 38 -2.30 10.83 -10.41
CA ALA A 38 -1.84 10.87 -11.80
C ALA A 38 -2.86 11.53 -12.76
N THR A 39 -4.15 11.47 -12.46
CA THR A 39 -5.21 12.05 -13.30
C THR A 39 -5.68 13.44 -12.84
N GLY A 40 -5.16 13.95 -11.72
CA GLY A 40 -5.60 15.22 -11.14
C GLY A 40 -7.05 15.24 -10.64
N ARG A 41 -7.72 14.07 -10.59
CA ARG A 41 -9.13 13.96 -10.17
C ARG A 41 -9.35 14.10 -8.66
N GLY A 42 -8.27 14.20 -7.89
CA GLY A 42 -8.30 14.46 -6.46
C GLY A 42 -7.17 15.40 -6.08
N LYS A 43 -7.33 16.15 -5.01
CA LYS A 43 -6.25 17.01 -4.47
C LYS A 43 -5.29 16.13 -3.63
N ILE A 44 -4.69 15.12 -4.26
CA ILE A 44 -3.78 14.18 -3.60
C ILE A 44 -2.40 14.81 -3.45
N LEU A 45 -1.83 15.27 -4.57
CA LEU A 45 -0.48 15.84 -4.59
C LEU A 45 -0.44 17.18 -3.85
N LYS A 46 0.52 17.33 -2.96
CA LYS A 46 0.78 18.54 -2.17
C LYS A 46 1.90 19.40 -2.74
N GLN A 47 2.70 18.80 -3.63
CA GLN A 47 3.76 19.48 -4.37
C GLN A 47 3.92 18.91 -5.78
N PHE A 48 4.59 19.65 -6.66
CA PHE A 48 4.87 19.29 -8.05
C PHE A 48 6.29 19.74 -8.43
N PRO A 49 7.04 18.99 -9.25
CA PRO A 49 6.74 17.60 -9.64
C PRO A 49 6.91 16.63 -8.47
N LEU A 50 6.40 15.40 -8.60
CA LEU A 50 6.54 14.37 -7.59
C LEU A 50 6.46 12.98 -8.23
N ASN A 51 7.32 12.04 -7.80
CA ASN A 51 7.21 10.65 -8.20
C ASN A 51 5.96 10.01 -7.58
N ALA A 52 5.19 9.30 -8.41
CA ALA A 52 4.01 8.59 -7.97
C ALA A 52 4.33 7.30 -7.18
N GLY A 53 3.33 6.72 -6.54
CA GLY A 53 3.40 5.44 -5.85
C GLY A 53 3.45 5.59 -4.34
N ILE A 54 2.37 5.18 -3.65
CA ILE A 54 2.27 5.29 -2.19
C ILE A 54 2.93 4.12 -1.45
N ASP A 55 3.34 3.08 -2.16
CA ASP A 55 3.93 1.85 -1.59
C ASP A 55 5.22 1.48 -2.32
N LEU A 56 6.14 0.87 -1.60
CA LEU A 56 7.33 0.24 -2.17
C LEU A 56 7.84 -0.91 -1.30
N ALA A 57 8.56 -1.84 -1.93
CA ALA A 57 9.37 -2.84 -1.26
C ALA A 57 10.67 -3.05 -2.04
N GLY A 58 11.77 -3.20 -1.32
CA GLY A 58 13.09 -3.31 -1.94
C GLY A 58 14.20 -3.59 -0.96
N GLU A 59 15.40 -3.15 -1.33
CA GLU A 59 16.63 -3.33 -0.57
C GLU A 59 17.33 -1.99 -0.36
N VAL A 60 17.77 -1.74 0.84
CA VAL A 60 18.53 -0.56 1.21
C VAL A 60 19.89 -0.57 0.48
N ILE A 61 20.19 0.47 -0.28
CA ILE A 61 21.48 0.65 -0.95
C ILE A 61 22.41 1.62 -0.21
N SER A 62 21.83 2.57 0.54
CA SER A 62 22.57 3.40 1.49
C SER A 62 21.64 3.91 2.59
N SER A 63 22.20 4.18 3.78
CA SER A 63 21.47 4.75 4.91
C SER A 63 22.36 5.62 5.76
N GLU A 64 21.84 6.76 6.21
CA GLU A 64 22.41 7.61 7.25
C GLU A 64 21.80 7.30 8.62
N SER A 65 20.69 6.54 8.67
CA SER A 65 20.06 6.08 9.90
C SER A 65 20.84 4.91 10.51
N ALA A 66 20.91 4.87 11.84
CA ALA A 66 21.48 3.76 12.58
C ALA A 66 20.61 2.49 12.55
N ASP A 67 19.32 2.61 12.20
CA ASP A 67 18.34 1.52 12.23
C ASP A 67 18.42 0.63 10.99
N PHE A 68 19.01 1.12 9.88
CA PHE A 68 19.06 0.43 8.61
C PHE A 68 20.46 0.45 8.02
N LYS A 69 20.85 -0.63 7.35
CA LYS A 69 22.12 -0.78 6.64
C LYS A 69 21.92 -1.32 5.23
N GLN A 70 22.93 -1.15 4.41
CA GLN A 70 22.95 -1.72 3.05
C GLN A 70 22.67 -3.23 3.08
N GLY A 71 21.79 -3.67 2.19
CA GLY A 71 21.34 -5.06 2.04
C GLY A 71 20.08 -5.41 2.86
N ASP A 72 19.63 -4.54 3.74
CA ASP A 72 18.39 -4.77 4.48
C ASP A 72 17.20 -4.77 3.53
N LYS A 73 16.34 -5.79 3.65
CA LYS A 73 15.08 -5.88 2.91
C LYS A 73 14.01 -5.13 3.67
N VAL A 74 13.33 -4.22 2.97
CA VAL A 74 12.41 -3.26 3.59
C VAL A 74 11.17 -3.03 2.75
N LEU A 75 10.16 -2.44 3.38
CA LEU A 75 8.96 -1.93 2.71
C LEU A 75 8.55 -0.58 3.31
N VAL A 76 7.76 0.18 2.55
CA VAL A 76 7.07 1.38 3.01
C VAL A 76 5.64 1.35 2.46
N ASN A 77 4.66 1.62 3.32
CA ASN A 77 3.26 1.75 2.93
C ASN A 77 2.73 3.11 3.33
N GLY A 78 2.29 3.90 2.37
CA GLY A 78 1.71 5.22 2.61
C GLY A 78 2.71 6.26 3.08
N CYS A 79 2.60 6.72 4.32
CA CYS A 79 3.47 7.73 4.96
C CYS A 79 3.66 9.02 4.15
N GLY A 80 2.72 9.34 3.25
CA GLY A 80 2.80 10.51 2.38
C GLY A 80 3.62 10.32 1.10
N LEU A 81 4.11 9.10 0.81
CA LEU A 81 4.74 8.79 -0.48
C LEU A 81 3.74 8.98 -1.61
N GLY A 82 4.21 9.55 -2.75
CA GLY A 82 3.35 9.87 -3.89
C GLY A 82 2.28 10.93 -3.59
N GLU A 83 2.41 11.65 -2.47
CA GLU A 83 1.48 12.68 -2.02
C GLU A 83 2.23 13.98 -1.64
N GLN A 84 3.19 13.89 -0.74
CA GLN A 84 4.07 14.99 -0.33
C GLN A 84 5.55 14.62 -0.38
N PHE A 85 5.87 13.34 -0.52
CA PHE A 85 7.21 12.82 -0.72
C PHE A 85 7.25 11.98 -1.98
N ASP A 86 8.42 11.87 -2.62
CA ASP A 86 8.59 11.03 -3.79
C ASP A 86 8.23 9.57 -3.49
N GLY A 87 7.52 8.97 -4.42
CA GLY A 87 6.91 7.66 -4.24
C GLY A 87 7.69 6.50 -4.83
N GLY A 88 7.10 5.31 -4.71
CA GLY A 88 7.72 4.03 -5.03
C GLY A 88 7.58 3.56 -6.47
N LEU A 89 6.90 4.30 -7.38
CA LEU A 89 6.88 3.97 -8.81
C LEU A 89 8.15 4.49 -9.51
N ALA A 90 9.30 4.10 -8.98
CA ALA A 90 10.63 4.47 -9.43
C ALA A 90 11.60 3.30 -9.21
N GLN A 91 12.77 3.32 -9.87
CA GLN A 91 13.81 2.31 -9.67
C GLN A 91 14.51 2.46 -8.31
N VAL A 92 14.59 3.70 -7.82
CA VAL A 92 15.21 4.07 -6.54
C VAL A 92 14.30 5.07 -5.85
N ALA A 93 14.12 4.92 -4.55
CA ALA A 93 13.42 5.86 -3.70
C ALA A 93 14.33 6.34 -2.57
N ARG A 94 14.16 7.60 -2.16
CA ARG A 94 14.79 8.20 -1.00
C ARG A 94 13.72 8.58 0.01
N VAL A 95 13.78 8.01 1.20
CA VAL A 95 12.70 8.11 2.20
C VAL A 95 13.26 8.35 3.60
N SER A 96 12.43 8.89 4.49
CA SER A 96 12.77 8.95 5.92
C SER A 96 12.77 7.55 6.52
N SER A 97 13.77 7.25 7.35
CA SER A 97 13.86 6.00 8.13
C SER A 97 12.62 5.74 9.01
N GLU A 98 11.94 6.80 9.44
CA GLU A 98 10.68 6.71 10.21
C GLU A 98 9.55 6.00 9.44
N PHE A 99 9.62 5.96 8.11
CA PHE A 99 8.62 5.33 7.23
C PHE A 99 8.97 3.89 6.89
N VAL A 100 10.23 3.51 7.11
CA VAL A 100 10.78 2.24 6.66
C VAL A 100 10.47 1.13 7.65
N ILE A 101 9.97 0.02 7.14
CA ILE A 101 9.67 -1.17 7.94
C ILE A 101 10.57 -2.30 7.45
N PRO A 102 11.30 -3.01 8.35
CA PRO A 102 11.99 -4.23 8.00
C PRO A 102 11.03 -5.24 7.39
N MET A 103 11.44 -5.90 6.31
CA MET A 103 10.61 -6.94 5.68
C MET A 103 10.35 -8.07 6.67
N PRO A 104 9.08 -8.41 6.97
CA PRO A 104 8.75 -9.51 7.87
C PRO A 104 9.31 -10.85 7.36
N ASN A 105 9.72 -11.72 8.28
CA ASN A 105 10.19 -13.05 7.94
C ASN A 105 9.12 -13.84 7.17
N GLY A 106 9.51 -14.50 6.10
CA GLY A 106 8.62 -15.28 5.24
C GLY A 106 7.85 -14.45 4.18
N LEU A 107 8.02 -13.13 4.17
CA LEU A 107 7.44 -12.26 3.15
C LEU A 107 8.53 -11.81 2.16
N ASP A 108 8.25 -11.89 0.88
CA ASP A 108 9.09 -11.31 -0.17
C ASP A 108 8.54 -9.97 -0.68
N ALA A 109 9.34 -9.21 -1.40
CA ALA A 109 8.97 -7.89 -1.89
C ALA A 109 7.75 -7.92 -2.82
N LYS A 110 7.59 -8.97 -3.62
CA LYS A 110 6.43 -9.15 -4.52
C LYS A 110 5.15 -9.35 -3.73
N SER A 111 5.18 -10.27 -2.77
CA SER A 111 4.04 -10.58 -1.90
C SER A 111 3.68 -9.39 -1.00
N ALA A 112 4.70 -8.68 -0.48
CA ALA A 112 4.50 -7.46 0.29
C ALA A 112 3.73 -6.40 -0.52
N MET A 113 4.09 -6.20 -1.80
CA MET A 113 3.43 -5.22 -2.66
C MET A 113 2.11 -5.73 -3.25
N ALA A 114 1.90 -7.03 -3.33
CA ALA A 114 0.57 -7.59 -3.63
C ALA A 114 -0.46 -7.28 -2.51
N LEU A 115 -0.01 -7.21 -1.27
CA LEU A 115 -0.81 -6.73 -0.14
C LEU A 115 -0.88 -5.20 -0.10
N GLY A 116 0.27 -4.53 -0.11
CA GLY A 116 0.41 -3.07 -0.11
C GLY A 116 -0.38 -2.37 0.99
N THR A 117 -0.69 -1.11 0.76
CA THR A 117 -1.55 -0.30 1.66
C THR A 117 -2.97 -0.90 1.79
N ALA A 118 -3.48 -1.58 0.76
CA ALA A 118 -4.80 -2.22 0.82
C ALA A 118 -4.83 -3.37 1.85
N GLY A 119 -3.83 -4.25 1.80
CA GLY A 119 -3.67 -5.35 2.76
C GLY A 119 -3.43 -4.85 4.18
N PHE A 120 -2.54 -3.88 4.34
CA PHE A 120 -2.30 -3.23 5.63
C PHE A 120 -3.60 -2.65 6.23
N THR A 121 -4.39 -1.95 5.43
CA THR A 121 -5.64 -1.33 5.87
C THR A 121 -6.66 -2.39 6.31
N ALA A 122 -6.82 -3.47 5.55
CA ALA A 122 -7.71 -4.57 5.90
C ALA A 122 -7.27 -5.26 7.20
N ALA A 123 -5.98 -5.56 7.34
CA ALA A 123 -5.43 -6.19 8.54
C ALA A 123 -5.58 -5.29 9.79
N LEU A 124 -5.33 -3.98 9.65
CA LEU A 124 -5.52 -3.01 10.74
C LEU A 124 -6.98 -2.92 11.17
N ALA A 125 -7.93 -2.90 10.21
CA ALA A 125 -9.35 -2.88 10.51
C ALA A 125 -9.78 -4.13 11.30
N LEU A 126 -9.33 -5.32 10.87
CA LEU A 126 -9.58 -6.56 11.57
C LEU A 126 -8.98 -6.55 13.00
N HIS A 127 -7.71 -6.14 13.12
CA HIS A 127 -7.06 -6.03 14.42
C HIS A 127 -7.83 -5.12 15.38
N ARG A 128 -8.27 -3.96 14.90
CA ARG A 128 -9.10 -3.02 15.70
C ARG A 128 -10.45 -3.60 16.08
N MET A 129 -11.08 -4.32 15.16
CA MET A 129 -12.34 -5.01 15.42
C MET A 129 -12.18 -6.05 16.54
N GLN A 130 -11.12 -6.87 16.49
CA GLN A 130 -10.81 -7.86 17.53
C GLN A 130 -10.45 -7.22 18.87
N GLN A 131 -9.74 -6.09 18.89
CA GLN A 131 -9.47 -5.33 20.10
C GLN A 131 -10.74 -4.75 20.76
N ASN A 132 -11.85 -4.66 20.00
CA ASN A 132 -13.17 -4.27 20.52
C ASN A 132 -14.06 -5.50 20.76
N ASP A 133 -13.46 -6.63 21.06
CA ASP A 133 -14.13 -7.88 21.44
C ASP A 133 -15.05 -8.46 20.37
N GLN A 134 -14.89 -8.10 19.08
CA GLN A 134 -15.65 -8.76 18.02
C GLN A 134 -15.12 -10.17 17.80
N THR A 135 -16.00 -11.15 18.00
CA THR A 135 -15.73 -12.57 17.79
C THR A 135 -16.65 -13.15 16.71
N GLN A 136 -16.36 -14.36 16.25
CA GLN A 136 -17.18 -15.07 15.26
C GLN A 136 -18.61 -15.30 15.75
N GLU A 137 -18.80 -15.48 17.07
CA GLU A 137 -20.10 -15.73 17.71
C GLU A 137 -21.03 -14.51 17.74
N LYS A 138 -20.48 -13.31 17.52
CA LYS A 138 -21.26 -12.06 17.53
C LYS A 138 -22.01 -11.77 16.22
N GLY A 139 -21.96 -12.71 15.30
CA GLY A 139 -22.66 -12.66 14.02
C GLY A 139 -21.80 -12.22 12.85
N PRO A 140 -22.41 -12.12 11.66
CA PRO A 140 -21.69 -11.91 10.41
C PRO A 140 -21.07 -10.51 10.33
N ILE A 141 -19.94 -10.42 9.63
CA ILE A 141 -19.25 -9.16 9.31
C ILE A 141 -19.66 -8.71 7.91
N VAL A 142 -20.18 -7.51 7.81
CA VAL A 142 -20.53 -6.90 6.51
C VAL A 142 -19.32 -6.16 5.95
N VAL A 143 -18.88 -6.55 4.78
CA VAL A 143 -17.79 -5.88 4.04
C VAL A 143 -18.34 -5.18 2.82
N THR A 144 -18.40 -3.85 2.84
CA THR A 144 -18.80 -3.04 1.68
C THR A 144 -17.62 -2.80 0.74
N GLY A 145 -17.89 -2.62 -0.56
CA GLY A 145 -16.82 -2.51 -1.55
C GLY A 145 -15.96 -3.77 -1.64
N ALA A 146 -16.54 -4.92 -1.37
CA ALA A 146 -15.86 -6.21 -1.23
C ALA A 146 -15.01 -6.62 -2.44
N SER A 147 -15.34 -6.15 -3.65
CA SER A 147 -14.55 -6.38 -4.87
C SER A 147 -13.40 -5.39 -5.08
N GLY A 148 -13.18 -4.44 -4.17
CA GLY A 148 -12.05 -3.50 -4.20
C GLY A 148 -10.81 -4.07 -3.53
N GLY A 149 -9.67 -3.38 -3.64
CA GLY A 149 -8.39 -3.81 -3.07
C GLY A 149 -8.48 -4.12 -1.57
N VAL A 150 -8.96 -3.17 -0.75
CA VAL A 150 -9.12 -3.36 0.69
C VAL A 150 -10.19 -4.40 0.99
N GLY A 151 -11.37 -4.30 0.32
CA GLY A 151 -12.51 -5.17 0.59
C GLY A 151 -12.23 -6.64 0.29
N SER A 152 -11.58 -6.96 -0.82
CA SER A 152 -11.27 -8.35 -1.18
C SER A 152 -10.27 -8.99 -0.22
N VAL A 153 -9.26 -8.23 0.23
CA VAL A 153 -8.34 -8.71 1.26
C VAL A 153 -9.06 -8.89 2.60
N ALA A 154 -9.93 -7.94 2.98
CA ALA A 154 -10.70 -8.06 4.22
C ALA A 154 -11.60 -9.31 4.21
N VAL A 155 -12.33 -9.56 3.11
CA VAL A 155 -13.13 -10.78 2.94
C VAL A 155 -12.27 -12.03 3.12
N ASN A 156 -11.12 -12.08 2.43
CA ASN A 156 -10.22 -13.24 2.51
C ASN A 156 -9.70 -13.48 3.93
N ILE A 157 -9.21 -12.44 4.62
CA ILE A 157 -8.69 -12.59 5.99
C ILE A 157 -9.80 -13.01 6.95
N LEU A 158 -10.99 -12.38 6.88
CA LEU A 158 -12.11 -12.70 7.75
C LEU A 158 -12.58 -14.16 7.56
N SER A 159 -12.76 -14.59 6.31
CA SER A 159 -13.15 -15.98 5.99
C SER A 159 -12.11 -16.98 6.48
N SER A 160 -10.82 -16.71 6.27
CA SER A 160 -9.73 -17.58 6.72
C SER A 160 -9.65 -17.71 8.25
N GLN A 161 -10.18 -16.73 8.98
CA GLN A 161 -10.29 -16.76 10.44
C GLN A 161 -11.63 -17.28 10.96
N GLY A 162 -12.48 -17.78 10.09
CA GLY A 162 -13.76 -18.40 10.46
C GLY A 162 -14.89 -17.43 10.79
N TYR A 163 -14.79 -16.16 10.40
CA TYR A 163 -15.93 -15.25 10.48
C TYR A 163 -16.90 -15.53 9.33
N GLU A 164 -18.19 -15.48 9.62
CA GLU A 164 -19.23 -15.37 8.60
C GLU A 164 -19.15 -13.99 7.95
N VAL A 165 -19.04 -13.92 6.61
CA VAL A 165 -18.86 -12.66 5.88
C VAL A 165 -20.00 -12.40 4.92
N ILE A 166 -20.58 -11.20 4.98
CA ILE A 166 -21.51 -10.69 4.00
C ILE A 166 -20.79 -9.70 3.10
N ALA A 167 -20.42 -10.14 1.90
CA ALA A 167 -19.70 -9.32 0.92
C ALA A 167 -20.68 -8.50 0.08
N VAL A 168 -20.58 -7.16 0.15
CA VAL A 168 -21.42 -6.23 -0.60
C VAL A 168 -20.60 -5.55 -1.71
N SER A 169 -21.03 -5.73 -2.96
CA SER A 169 -20.44 -5.09 -4.14
C SER A 169 -21.52 -4.57 -5.08
N GLY A 170 -21.41 -3.30 -5.48
CA GLY A 170 -22.25 -2.70 -6.52
C GLY A 170 -21.81 -3.04 -7.96
N ARG A 171 -20.80 -3.90 -8.13
CA ARG A 171 -20.23 -4.29 -9.43
C ARG A 171 -20.56 -5.75 -9.72
N GLU A 172 -21.67 -6.02 -10.40
CA GLU A 172 -22.14 -7.37 -10.73
C GLU A 172 -21.08 -8.24 -11.42
N GLN A 173 -20.27 -7.65 -12.28
CA GLN A 173 -19.19 -8.35 -12.99
C GLN A 173 -18.14 -9.00 -12.09
N TYR A 174 -18.05 -8.61 -10.82
CA TYR A 174 -17.11 -9.18 -9.84
C TYR A 174 -17.77 -10.14 -8.85
N HIS A 175 -19.07 -10.45 -8.97
CA HIS A 175 -19.72 -11.39 -8.06
C HIS A 175 -19.11 -12.80 -8.15
N SER A 176 -18.70 -13.23 -9.36
CA SER A 176 -18.00 -14.51 -9.52
C SER A 176 -16.62 -14.53 -8.85
N PHE A 177 -15.91 -13.41 -8.86
CA PHE A 177 -14.63 -13.27 -8.15
C PHE A 177 -14.81 -13.38 -6.64
N LEU A 178 -15.84 -12.78 -6.08
CA LEU A 178 -16.11 -12.87 -4.63
C LEU A 178 -16.42 -14.30 -4.18
N LYS A 179 -17.06 -15.10 -5.03
CA LYS A 179 -17.35 -16.53 -4.74
C LYS A 179 -16.10 -17.41 -4.62
N TYR A 180 -14.93 -16.93 -5.07
CA TYR A 180 -13.66 -17.65 -4.90
C TYR A 180 -13.17 -17.69 -3.45
N PHE A 181 -13.71 -16.86 -2.58
CA PHE A 181 -13.27 -16.76 -1.19
C PHE A 181 -14.05 -17.66 -0.23
N ASP A 182 -14.76 -18.70 -0.68
CA ASP A 182 -15.48 -19.70 0.14
C ASP A 182 -15.97 -19.14 1.51
N PHE A 183 -16.97 -18.24 1.46
CA PHE A 183 -17.58 -17.64 2.66
C PHE A 183 -19.09 -17.77 2.66
#